data_8c60d755fa909c414c268fb9ce6caf5d
#
_entry.id   8c60d755fa909c414c268fb9ce6caf5d
#
_cell.length_a   1.000
_cell.length_b   1.000
_cell.length_c   1.000
_cell.angle_alpha   90.00
_cell.angle_beta   90.00
_cell.angle_gamma   90.00
#
_symmetry.space_group_name_H-M   'P 1'
#
loop_
_entity.id
_entity.type
_entity.pdbx_description
1 polymer ?
#
loop_
_entity_poly.entity_id
_entity_poly.type
_entity_poly.pdbx_seq_one_letter_code
_entity_poly.pdbx_strand_id
1 'polypeptide(L)'
;MSKLTVAVIFGGQSSEHIVSCMSAVNVIEHIDSARYNIILVGITQEGHWIKADSLEDVKSGAWRDGKVGAALLPDATRKCILLMDGDKVEEVRVDIVFPVLHGLYGEDGTIQGLLELARIPYVGGGVLASAVSLDKL
;
A
#
# COMPACT_ATOMS: atom_id res chain seq x y z
N MET A 1 -9.49 -21.10 7.29
CA MET A 1 -8.15 -20.55 7.14
C MET A 1 -8.22 -19.06 6.98
N SER A 2 -7.35 -18.35 7.68
CA SER A 2 -7.32 -16.90 7.53
C SER A 2 -6.66 -16.52 6.21
N LYS A 3 -7.19 -15.47 5.61
CA LYS A 3 -6.61 -14.91 4.40
C LYS A 3 -5.32 -14.17 4.74
N LEU A 4 -4.38 -14.16 3.80
CA LEU A 4 -3.22 -13.28 3.91
C LEU A 4 -3.66 -11.84 3.67
N THR A 5 -3.00 -10.92 4.34
CA THR A 5 -3.28 -9.49 4.21
C THR A 5 -2.24 -8.85 3.30
N VAL A 6 -2.72 -8.20 2.25
CA VAL A 6 -1.90 -7.47 1.28
C VAL A 6 -2.14 -5.98 1.45
N ALA A 7 -1.07 -5.23 1.61
CA ALA A 7 -1.16 -3.77 1.66
C ALA A 7 -0.71 -3.21 0.30
N VAL A 8 -1.59 -2.47 -0.35
CA VAL A 8 -1.25 -1.77 -1.59
C VAL A 8 -0.92 -0.34 -1.22
N ILE A 9 0.31 0.08 -1.46
CA ILE A 9 0.79 1.42 -1.14
C ILE A 9 1.00 2.18 -2.45
N PHE A 10 0.35 3.32 -2.59
CA PHE A 10 0.33 4.05 -3.85
C PHE A 10 0.43 5.56 -3.62
N GLY A 11 0.53 6.33 -4.69
CA GLY A 11 0.64 7.78 -4.65
C GLY A 11 2.09 8.24 -4.57
N GLY A 12 2.41 8.99 -3.53
CA GLY A 12 3.77 9.46 -3.29
C GLY A 12 4.00 10.91 -3.67
N GLN A 13 5.16 11.40 -3.30
CA GLN A 13 5.50 12.82 -3.43
C GLN A 13 5.99 13.21 -4.83
N SER A 14 6.25 12.26 -5.70
CA SER A 14 6.81 12.53 -7.01
C SER A 14 5.77 13.11 -7.97
N SER A 15 6.27 13.63 -9.11
CA SER A 15 5.40 14.08 -10.20
C SER A 15 4.59 12.94 -10.82
N GLU A 16 4.96 11.70 -10.52
CA GLU A 16 4.25 10.51 -11.02
C GLU A 16 3.09 10.07 -10.12
N HIS A 17 2.68 10.94 -9.19
CA HIS A 17 1.63 10.63 -8.22
C HIS A 17 0.33 10.14 -8.88
N ILE A 18 -0.13 10.88 -9.91
CA ILE A 18 -1.37 10.52 -10.62
C ILE A 18 -1.23 9.16 -11.29
N VAL A 19 -0.09 8.90 -11.93
CA VAL A 19 0.16 7.62 -12.59
C VAL A 19 0.14 6.48 -11.56
N SER A 20 0.74 6.72 -10.41
CA SER A 20 0.74 5.73 -9.33
C SER A 20 -0.69 5.41 -8.88
N CYS A 21 -1.53 6.42 -8.71
CA CYS A 21 -2.93 6.19 -8.31
C CYS A 21 -3.69 5.39 -9.37
N MET A 22 -3.49 5.69 -10.65
CA MET A 22 -4.13 4.96 -11.74
C MET A 22 -3.64 3.51 -11.80
N SER A 23 -2.34 3.31 -11.62
CA SER A 23 -1.76 1.97 -11.60
C SER A 23 -2.29 1.16 -10.42
N ALA A 24 -2.49 1.81 -9.28
CA ALA A 24 -3.04 1.15 -8.09
C ALA A 24 -4.45 0.60 -8.36
N VAL A 25 -5.29 1.37 -9.05
CA VAL A 25 -6.63 0.89 -9.41
C VAL A 25 -6.53 -0.41 -10.19
N ASN A 26 -5.64 -0.44 -11.19
CA ASN A 26 -5.45 -1.63 -12.00
C ASN A 26 -4.95 -2.82 -11.17
N VAL A 27 -3.99 -2.60 -10.28
CA VAL A 27 -3.45 -3.63 -9.41
C VAL A 27 -4.54 -4.18 -8.49
N ILE A 28 -5.30 -3.29 -7.86
CA ILE A 28 -6.34 -3.70 -6.90
C ILE A 28 -7.40 -4.55 -7.60
N GLU A 29 -7.78 -4.18 -8.81
CA GLU A 29 -8.78 -4.94 -9.58
C GLU A 29 -8.28 -6.35 -9.93
N HIS A 30 -6.97 -6.56 -9.97
CA HIS A 30 -6.38 -7.86 -10.32
C HIS A 30 -6.07 -8.73 -9.11
N ILE A 31 -6.13 -8.18 -7.89
CA ILE A 31 -5.92 -8.98 -6.69
C ILE A 31 -7.22 -9.68 -6.33
N ASP A 32 -7.12 -10.99 -6.11
CA ASP A 32 -8.28 -11.80 -5.78
C ASP A 32 -8.73 -11.54 -4.34
N SER A 33 -9.77 -10.74 -4.17
CA SER A 33 -10.28 -10.39 -2.84
C SER A 33 -10.91 -11.57 -2.11
N ALA A 34 -11.18 -12.66 -2.80
CA ALA A 34 -11.63 -13.88 -2.15
C ALA A 34 -10.50 -14.60 -1.43
N ARG A 35 -9.24 -14.38 -1.88
CA ARG A 35 -8.06 -15.02 -1.29
C ARG A 35 -7.27 -14.11 -0.36
N TYR A 36 -7.39 -12.80 -0.51
CA TYR A 36 -6.58 -11.83 0.22
C TYR A 36 -7.44 -10.77 0.87
N ASN A 37 -7.06 -10.38 2.08
CA ASN A 37 -7.54 -9.13 2.67
C ASN A 37 -6.69 -8.00 2.10
N ILE A 38 -7.30 -6.92 1.66
CA ILE A 38 -6.58 -5.83 1.02
C ILE A 38 -6.71 -4.57 1.85
N ILE A 39 -5.56 -3.96 2.18
CA ILE A 39 -5.50 -2.65 2.82
C ILE A 39 -4.96 -1.68 1.80
N LEU A 40 -5.65 -0.57 1.62
CA LEU A 40 -5.26 0.46 0.65
C LEU A 40 -4.65 1.64 1.40
N VAL A 41 -3.39 1.94 1.12
CA VAL A 41 -2.70 3.07 1.74
C VAL A 41 -2.21 4.01 0.66
N GLY A 42 -2.73 5.23 0.66
CA GLY A 42 -2.31 6.26 -0.27
C GLY A 42 -1.39 7.26 0.40
N ILE A 43 -0.38 7.70 -0.34
CA ILE A 43 0.55 8.74 0.11
C ILE A 43 0.25 9.98 -0.71
N THR A 44 -0.07 11.09 -0.06
CA THR A 44 -0.35 12.34 -0.76
C THR A 44 0.93 12.93 -1.31
N GLN A 45 0.80 13.97 -2.14
CA GLN A 45 1.99 14.64 -2.69
C GLN A 45 2.79 15.34 -1.60
N GLU A 46 2.17 15.69 -0.48
CA GLU A 46 2.88 16.25 0.68
C GLU A 46 3.56 15.16 1.52
N GLY A 47 3.32 13.90 1.21
CA GLY A 47 3.92 12.79 1.95
C GLY A 47 3.10 12.28 3.11
N HIS A 48 1.84 12.64 3.18
CA HIS A 48 0.95 12.18 4.24
C HIS A 48 0.34 10.83 3.87
N TRP A 49 0.40 9.86 4.79
CA TRP A 49 -0.09 8.51 4.58
C TRP A 49 -1.52 8.39 5.11
N ILE A 50 -2.43 7.94 4.26
CA ILE A 50 -3.86 7.85 4.56
C ILE A 50 -4.38 6.48 4.13
N LYS A 51 -5.20 5.86 4.98
CA LYS A 51 -5.92 4.66 4.59
C LYS A 51 -7.07 5.03 3.67
N ALA A 52 -7.13 4.41 2.50
CA ALA A 52 -8.26 4.55 1.60
C ALA A 52 -9.33 3.52 1.96
N ASP A 53 -10.60 3.91 1.95
CA ASP A 53 -11.68 3.02 2.39
C ASP A 53 -12.12 2.05 1.30
N SER A 54 -12.03 2.44 0.04
CA SER A 54 -12.53 1.61 -1.05
C SER A 54 -11.81 1.92 -2.35
N LEU A 55 -11.97 1.03 -3.33
CA LEU A 55 -11.47 1.26 -4.68
C LEU A 55 -12.10 2.50 -5.30
N GLU A 56 -13.37 2.74 -5.04
CA GLU A 56 -14.04 3.93 -5.55
C GLU A 56 -13.40 5.22 -5.04
N ASP A 57 -12.98 5.23 -3.78
CA ASP A 57 -12.27 6.40 -3.22
C ASP A 57 -10.93 6.61 -3.90
N VAL A 58 -10.26 5.54 -4.29
CA VAL A 58 -9.00 5.65 -5.03
C VAL A 58 -9.26 6.21 -6.43
N LYS A 59 -10.29 5.72 -7.10
CA LYS A 59 -10.64 6.18 -8.46
C LYS A 59 -11.02 7.66 -8.48
N SER A 60 -11.81 8.09 -7.52
CA SER A 60 -12.33 9.47 -7.47
C SER A 60 -11.34 10.46 -6.89
N GLY A 61 -10.35 9.97 -6.16
CA GLY A 61 -9.42 10.81 -5.43
C GLY A 61 -9.91 11.19 -4.04
N ALA A 62 -11.09 10.74 -3.65
CA ALA A 62 -11.66 11.09 -2.35
C ALA A 62 -10.84 10.57 -1.18
N TRP A 63 -9.99 9.57 -1.41
CA TRP A 63 -9.13 9.02 -0.37
C TRP A 63 -8.23 10.08 0.28
N ARG A 64 -7.90 11.14 -0.48
CA ARG A 64 -7.01 12.20 0.01
C ARG A 64 -7.62 12.99 1.18
N ASP A 65 -8.94 12.96 1.30
CA ASP A 65 -9.67 13.62 2.39
C ASP A 65 -9.94 12.68 3.56
N GLY A 66 -9.42 11.47 3.51
CA GLY A 66 -9.61 10.49 4.57
C GLY A 66 -9.02 10.93 5.88
N LYS A 67 -9.63 10.48 6.98
CA LYS A 67 -9.24 10.88 8.33
C LYS A 67 -8.35 9.87 9.04
N VAL A 68 -8.26 8.66 8.50
CA VAL A 68 -7.47 7.59 9.11
C VAL A 68 -6.07 7.64 8.54
N GLY A 69 -5.10 7.98 9.37
CA GLY A 69 -3.70 7.96 8.99
C GLY A 69 -3.15 6.54 9.03
N ALA A 70 -2.05 6.32 8.32
CA ALA A 70 -1.40 5.03 8.29
C ALA A 70 0.10 5.19 8.50
N ALA A 71 0.71 4.20 9.15
CA ALA A 71 2.16 4.19 9.35
C ALA A 71 2.66 2.76 9.26
N LEU A 72 3.72 2.56 8.49
CA LEU A 72 4.37 1.25 8.41
C LEU A 72 5.46 1.20 9.46
N LEU A 73 5.37 0.24 10.39
CA LEU A 73 6.38 0.09 11.42
C LEU A 73 7.60 -0.64 10.88
N PRO A 74 8.81 -0.14 11.15
CA PRO A 74 10.04 -0.84 10.74
C PRO A 74 10.42 -1.99 11.66
N ASP A 75 9.54 -2.38 12.56
CA ASP A 75 9.79 -3.42 13.55
C ASP A 75 9.53 -4.80 12.96
N ALA A 76 10.60 -5.57 12.75
CA ALA A 76 10.52 -6.88 12.11
C ALA A 76 9.77 -7.93 12.95
N THR A 77 9.56 -7.65 14.23
CA THR A 77 8.81 -8.57 15.09
C THR A 77 7.32 -8.37 14.99
N ARG A 78 6.86 -7.23 14.46
CA ARG A 78 5.45 -6.90 14.43
C ARG A 78 4.83 -6.99 13.04
N LYS A 79 5.56 -6.61 11.99
CA LYS A 79 5.13 -6.71 10.59
C LYS A 79 3.72 -6.17 10.39
N CYS A 80 3.53 -4.90 10.71
CA CYS A 80 2.19 -4.32 10.72
C CYS A 80 2.17 -2.89 10.21
N ILE A 81 0.95 -2.46 9.87
CA ILE A 81 0.64 -1.06 9.62
C ILE A 81 -0.24 -0.59 10.77
N LEU A 82 0.07 0.58 11.31
CA LEU A 82 -0.77 1.22 12.30
C LEU A 82 -1.77 2.10 11.59
N LEU A 83 -3.05 1.97 11.95
CA LEU A 83 -4.11 2.86 11.48
C LEU A 83 -4.50 3.76 12.63
N MET A 84 -4.43 5.07 12.37
CA MET A 84 -4.63 6.08 13.41
C MET A 84 -5.87 6.91 13.11
N ASP A 85 -6.89 6.75 13.94
CA ASP A 85 -8.16 7.47 13.79
C ASP A 85 -8.42 8.24 15.09
N GLY A 86 -8.03 9.51 15.08
CA GLY A 86 -8.10 10.32 16.29
C GLY A 86 -7.22 9.73 17.38
N ASP A 87 -7.81 9.41 18.52
CA ASP A 87 -7.09 8.81 19.65
C ASP A 87 -6.96 7.29 19.54
N LYS A 88 -7.61 6.70 18.55
CA LYS A 88 -7.59 5.24 18.38
C LYS A 88 -6.45 4.84 17.47
N VAL A 89 -5.74 3.79 17.85
CA VAL A 89 -4.67 3.20 17.05
C VAL A 89 -4.96 1.71 16.92
N GLU A 90 -5.04 1.26 15.68
CA GLU A 90 -5.25 -0.14 15.37
C GLU A 90 -4.01 -0.71 14.69
N GLU A 91 -3.53 -1.85 15.17
CA GLU A 91 -2.40 -2.53 14.57
C GLU A 91 -2.94 -3.61 13.62
N VAL A 92 -2.59 -3.51 12.35
CA VAL A 92 -3.04 -4.48 11.34
C VAL A 92 -1.82 -5.22 10.81
N ARG A 93 -1.80 -6.53 11.03
CA ARG A 93 -0.71 -7.36 10.51
C ARG A 93 -0.76 -7.41 8.99
N VAL A 94 0.41 -7.26 8.37
CA VAL A 94 0.54 -7.30 6.93
C VAL A 94 1.47 -8.45 6.55
N ASP A 95 1.00 -9.31 5.65
CA ASP A 95 1.76 -10.45 5.20
C ASP A 95 2.61 -10.15 3.97
N ILE A 96 2.13 -9.25 3.11
CA ILE A 96 2.86 -8.87 1.91
C ILE A 96 2.46 -7.43 1.53
N VAL A 97 3.40 -6.69 0.96
CA VAL A 97 3.16 -5.32 0.49
C VAL A 97 3.32 -5.27 -1.02
N PHE A 98 2.41 -4.57 -1.67
CA PHE A 98 2.48 -4.30 -3.09
C PHE A 98 2.68 -2.80 -3.28
N PRO A 99 3.94 -2.34 -3.40
CA PRO A 99 4.18 -0.90 -3.59
C PRO A 99 3.96 -0.54 -5.05
N VAL A 100 3.07 0.43 -5.28
CA VAL A 100 2.78 0.96 -6.60
C VAL A 100 3.20 2.43 -6.59
N LEU A 101 4.51 2.64 -6.49
CA LEU A 101 5.08 3.97 -6.42
C LEU A 101 5.99 4.19 -7.62
N HIS A 102 5.80 5.33 -8.27
CA HIS A 102 6.61 5.74 -9.41
C HIS A 102 7.32 7.02 -9.05
N GLY A 103 8.61 7.10 -9.32
CA GLY A 103 9.31 8.33 -9.08
C GLY A 103 10.78 8.25 -9.44
N LEU A 104 11.30 9.37 -9.93
CA LEU A 104 12.69 9.48 -10.34
C LEU A 104 13.63 9.62 -9.15
N TYR A 105 13.11 9.92 -7.97
CA TYR A 105 13.92 10.23 -6.79
C TYR A 105 13.97 9.08 -5.79
N GLY A 106 13.68 7.87 -6.24
CA GLY A 106 13.89 6.70 -5.42
C GLY A 106 12.83 6.41 -4.36
N GLU A 107 11.60 6.88 -4.57
CA GLU A 107 10.52 6.55 -3.63
C GLU A 107 10.37 5.03 -3.50
N ASP A 108 10.47 4.31 -4.61
CA ASP A 108 10.41 2.85 -4.59
C ASP A 108 11.53 2.27 -3.76
N GLY A 109 12.75 2.79 -3.93
CA GLY A 109 13.91 2.33 -3.17
C GLY A 109 13.77 2.63 -1.69
N THR A 110 13.20 3.79 -1.35
CA THR A 110 12.98 4.16 0.05
C THR A 110 11.97 3.23 0.72
N ILE A 111 10.86 2.95 0.04
CA ILE A 111 9.85 2.03 0.56
C ILE A 111 10.41 0.62 0.67
N GLN A 112 11.16 0.16 -0.32
CA GLN A 112 11.78 -1.16 -0.29
C GLN A 112 12.73 -1.29 0.89
N GLY A 113 13.53 -0.25 1.16
CA GLY A 113 14.42 -0.24 2.32
C GLY A 113 13.65 -0.37 3.64
N LEU A 114 12.54 0.35 3.75
CA LEU A 114 11.69 0.28 4.94
C LEU A 114 11.10 -1.12 5.11
N LEU A 115 10.63 -1.71 4.01
CA LEU A 115 10.06 -3.06 4.05
C LEU A 115 11.10 -4.11 4.40
N GLU A 116 12.33 -3.92 3.94
CA GLU A 116 13.43 -4.81 4.30
C GLU A 116 13.76 -4.73 5.80
N LEU A 117 13.74 -3.53 6.37
CA LEU A 117 13.91 -3.37 7.81
C LEU A 117 12.81 -4.09 8.59
N ALA A 118 11.59 -3.96 8.12
CA ALA A 118 10.43 -4.59 8.75
C ALA A 118 10.34 -6.08 8.44
N ARG A 119 11.15 -6.58 7.52
CA ARG A 119 11.14 -7.96 7.05
C ARG A 119 9.78 -8.39 6.51
N ILE A 120 9.08 -7.47 5.86
CA ILE A 120 7.82 -7.77 5.22
C ILE A 120 8.09 -8.05 3.74
N PRO A 121 7.66 -9.20 3.21
CA PRO A 121 7.79 -9.48 1.79
C PRO A 121 7.06 -8.43 0.96
N TYR A 122 7.62 -8.07 -0.16
CA TYR A 122 6.99 -7.13 -1.06
C TYR A 122 7.16 -7.59 -2.51
N VAL A 123 6.23 -7.15 -3.36
CA VAL A 123 6.26 -7.50 -4.77
C VAL A 123 7.04 -6.41 -5.49
N GLY A 124 8.16 -6.79 -6.09
CA GLY A 124 9.00 -5.85 -6.85
C GLY A 124 8.85 -6.05 -8.35
N GLY A 125 9.50 -5.18 -9.11
CA GLY A 125 9.49 -5.25 -10.55
C GLY A 125 8.31 -4.55 -11.19
N GLY A 126 8.02 -4.88 -12.44
CA GLY A 126 6.92 -4.26 -13.18
C GLY A 126 5.56 -4.59 -12.58
N VAL A 127 4.68 -3.61 -12.59
CA VAL A 127 3.37 -3.71 -11.92
C VAL A 127 2.56 -4.90 -12.43
N LEU A 128 2.47 -5.09 -13.74
CA LEU A 128 1.68 -6.19 -14.31
C LEU A 128 2.29 -7.55 -13.99
N ALA A 129 3.61 -7.65 -14.11
CA ALA A 129 4.30 -8.90 -13.79
C ALA A 129 4.13 -9.24 -12.31
N SER A 130 4.19 -8.23 -11.45
CA SER A 130 4.01 -8.42 -10.01
C SER A 130 2.60 -8.89 -9.69
N ALA A 131 1.58 -8.36 -10.35
CA ALA A 131 0.19 -8.77 -10.14
C ALA A 131 0.00 -10.23 -10.51
N VAL A 132 0.59 -10.68 -11.61
CA VAL A 132 0.54 -12.08 -12.03
C VAL A 132 1.22 -12.98 -10.99
N SER A 133 2.37 -12.54 -10.48
CA SER A 133 3.09 -13.30 -9.46
C SER A 133 2.27 -13.43 -8.18
N LEU A 134 1.55 -12.38 -7.82
CA LEU A 134 0.72 -12.37 -6.62
C LEU A 134 -0.40 -13.40 -6.71
N ASP A 135 -0.95 -13.61 -7.89
CA ASP A 135 -1.99 -14.61 -8.10
C ASP A 135 -1.52 -16.03 -7.82
N LYS A 136 -0.23 -16.25 -7.85
CA LYS A 136 0.36 -17.58 -7.62
C LYS A 136 0.74 -17.82 -6.18
N LEU A 137 0.65 -16.82 -5.36
CA LEU A 137 0.93 -16.96 -3.93
C LEU A 137 -0.20 -17.68 -3.24
#